data_db0b12c1d745227cca2527af912a9bff
#
_entry.id   db0b12c1d745227cca2527af912a9bff
#
_cell.length_a   1.000
_cell.length_b   1.000
_cell.length_c   1.000
_cell.angle_alpha   90.00
_cell.angle_beta   90.00
_cell.angle_gamma   90.00
#
_symmetry.space_group_name_H-M   'P 1'
#
loop_
_entity.id
_entity.type
_entity.pdbx_description
1 polymer ?
#
loop_
_entity_poly.entity_id
_entity_poly.type
_entity_poly.pdbx_seq_one_letter_code
_entity_poly.pdbx_strand_id
1 'polypeptide(L)'
;MDFEFSDKVKSLQSRLRAFMDEHIDPNEQLFEQEIEQGNRWQPSGVIEELKPKARAAGLWNLFLPESEHGAGLTNLEYAPLCEIMGRVHWAPEVFNCSAPDTGNMEVLARYGTPEHKKRWLEPLLTGEIRSCFAMTEPGVASSDATNIEASIVRDGDHYVINGRKWWSSGGGDPRCKIAIFMGKSNPSGPRHQQHSMILVPMDTPGVKIERLLSVFGYDHAPHGHAEVTYQDVRVPASNLLLGEGRGFEIAQGRLGPGRIHHCMRLIGVAERALETMCRRADSRVAFGKKLAEQGALRKDIADSRIEIEQARLLVLKAAYLMDTAGNKAARAEISMIKVVAPNVALRVLDRAIQAHGAAGVSQDTFLAAAWANSRTLRLADGPDEVHREAIAKIEFQRATPRTPC
;
A
#
# COMPACT_ATOMS: atom_id res chain seq x y z
N MET A 1 19.69 -18.99 -11.84
CA MET A 1 18.79 -18.20 -10.98
C MET A 1 18.88 -18.84 -9.61
N ASP A 2 19.31 -18.09 -8.63
CA ASP A 2 19.33 -18.54 -7.24
C ASP A 2 18.00 -18.13 -6.58
N PHE A 3 17.31 -19.08 -5.97
CA PHE A 3 16.08 -18.84 -5.22
C PHE A 3 16.34 -18.61 -3.72
N GLU A 4 17.59 -18.73 -3.30
CA GLU A 4 17.99 -18.52 -1.92
C GLU A 4 18.17 -17.02 -1.62
N PHE A 5 17.58 -16.58 -0.52
CA PHE A 5 17.85 -15.23 -0.01
C PHE A 5 19.24 -15.18 0.65
N SER A 6 19.83 -13.99 0.62
CA SER A 6 21.10 -13.74 1.31
C SER A 6 20.99 -14.00 2.83
N ASP A 7 22.11 -14.28 3.47
CA ASP A 7 22.16 -14.49 4.94
C ASP A 7 21.63 -13.28 5.71
N LYS A 8 21.87 -12.06 5.19
CA LYS A 8 21.29 -10.82 5.71
C LYS A 8 19.76 -10.87 5.73
N VAL A 9 19.16 -11.25 4.61
CA VAL A 9 17.69 -11.34 4.48
C VAL A 9 17.13 -12.47 5.35
N LYS A 10 17.76 -13.64 5.36
CA LYS A 10 17.38 -14.77 6.23
C LYS A 10 17.42 -14.39 7.71
N SER A 11 18.45 -13.68 8.14
CA SER A 11 18.56 -13.15 9.51
C SER A 11 17.42 -12.16 9.83
N LEU A 12 17.13 -11.21 8.91
CA LEU A 12 16.03 -10.27 9.08
C LEU A 12 14.66 -10.97 9.12
N GLN A 13 14.44 -11.97 8.26
CA GLN A 13 13.21 -12.77 8.29
C GLN A 13 13.04 -13.50 9.63
N SER A 14 14.10 -14.12 10.16
CA SER A 14 14.05 -14.81 11.46
C SER A 14 13.69 -13.84 12.59
N ARG A 15 14.36 -12.69 12.64
CA ARG A 15 14.10 -11.65 13.66
C ARG A 15 12.69 -11.07 13.53
N LEU A 16 12.24 -10.80 12.29
CA LEU A 16 10.91 -10.27 12.05
C LEU A 16 9.82 -11.29 12.42
N ARG A 17 9.99 -12.57 12.08
CA ARG A 17 9.05 -13.64 12.49
C ARG A 17 8.97 -13.74 14.02
N ALA A 18 10.13 -13.79 14.70
CA ALA A 18 10.15 -13.80 16.15
C ALA A 18 9.43 -12.60 16.77
N PHE A 19 9.61 -11.40 16.17
CA PHE A 19 8.89 -10.20 16.61
C PHE A 19 7.38 -10.28 16.38
N MET A 20 6.96 -10.84 15.23
CA MET A 20 5.52 -11.06 14.93
C MET A 20 4.92 -12.02 15.95
N ASP A 21 5.56 -13.17 16.19
CA ASP A 21 5.10 -14.21 17.10
C ASP A 21 5.04 -13.72 18.56
N GLU A 22 6.03 -12.92 19.00
CA GLU A 22 6.14 -12.45 20.38
C GLU A 22 5.28 -11.22 20.68
N HIS A 23 5.15 -10.31 19.70
CA HIS A 23 4.62 -8.97 19.96
C HIS A 23 3.41 -8.58 19.10
N ILE A 24 3.24 -9.12 17.92
CA ILE A 24 2.11 -8.76 17.04
C ILE A 24 0.93 -9.71 17.25
N ASP A 25 1.13 -11.00 17.05
CA ASP A 25 0.06 -12.00 17.10
C ASP A 25 -0.67 -12.03 18.45
N PRO A 26 0.03 -11.94 19.62
CA PRO A 26 -0.64 -11.90 20.92
C PRO A 26 -1.45 -10.63 21.17
N ASN A 27 -1.16 -9.54 20.48
CA ASN A 27 -1.80 -8.25 20.68
C ASN A 27 -2.93 -7.96 19.67
N GLU A 28 -3.26 -8.87 18.76
CA GLU A 28 -4.32 -8.63 17.77
C GLU A 28 -5.67 -8.36 18.45
N GLN A 29 -6.04 -9.16 19.44
CA GLN A 29 -7.30 -8.96 20.15
C GLN A 29 -7.33 -7.65 20.94
N LEU A 30 -6.21 -7.27 21.54
CA LEU A 30 -6.11 -5.99 22.27
C LEU A 30 -6.21 -4.80 21.31
N PHE A 31 -5.57 -4.87 20.15
CA PHE A 31 -5.69 -3.86 19.11
C PHE A 31 -7.15 -3.70 18.64
N GLU A 32 -7.85 -4.81 18.38
CA GLU A 32 -9.26 -4.77 17.98
C GLU A 32 -10.13 -4.12 19.07
N GLN A 33 -9.90 -4.48 20.34
CA GLN A 33 -10.61 -3.87 21.47
C GLN A 33 -10.36 -2.35 21.57
N GLU A 34 -9.13 -1.89 21.38
CA GLU A 34 -8.83 -0.45 21.37
C GLU A 34 -9.58 0.28 20.25
N ILE A 35 -9.66 -0.34 19.06
CA ILE A 35 -10.38 0.25 17.91
C ILE A 35 -11.90 0.25 18.11
N GLU A 36 -12.45 -0.75 18.77
CA GLU A 36 -13.90 -0.84 19.01
C GLU A 36 -14.37 0.02 20.19
N GLN A 37 -13.51 0.22 21.19
CA GLN A 37 -13.84 0.90 22.44
C GLN A 37 -13.20 2.31 22.50
N GLY A 38 -13.95 3.28 22.98
CA GLY A 38 -13.43 4.62 23.21
C GLY A 38 -13.26 5.48 21.95
N ASN A 39 -12.25 6.33 21.91
CA ASN A 39 -11.97 7.21 20.78
C ASN A 39 -11.10 6.49 19.73
N ARG A 40 -11.72 5.71 18.89
CA ARG A 40 -11.11 4.90 17.84
C ARG A 40 -10.28 5.69 16.80
N TRP A 41 -10.47 7.02 16.73
CA TRP A 41 -9.74 7.94 15.85
C TRP A 41 -8.48 8.52 16.51
N GLN A 42 -7.98 7.89 17.57
CA GLN A 42 -6.68 8.19 18.16
C GLN A 42 -5.67 7.08 17.84
N PRO A 43 -4.36 7.38 17.86
CA PRO A 43 -3.34 6.36 17.71
C PRO A 43 -3.54 5.19 18.68
N SER A 44 -3.41 3.96 18.19
CA SER A 44 -3.50 2.78 19.04
C SER A 44 -2.34 2.71 20.01
N GLY A 45 -2.65 2.51 21.30
CA GLY A 45 -1.65 2.30 22.35
C GLY A 45 -0.75 1.11 22.05
N VAL A 46 -1.32 0.01 21.58
CA VAL A 46 -0.58 -1.20 21.16
C VAL A 46 0.49 -0.87 20.13
N ILE A 47 0.13 -0.13 19.08
CA ILE A 47 1.10 0.20 18.02
C ILE A 47 2.20 1.12 18.57
N GLU A 48 1.82 2.15 19.34
CA GLU A 48 2.79 3.11 19.88
C GLU A 48 3.77 2.48 20.87
N GLU A 49 3.35 1.49 21.66
CA GLU A 49 4.22 0.72 22.55
C GLU A 49 5.18 -0.23 21.79
N LEU A 50 4.76 -0.73 20.63
CA LEU A 50 5.56 -1.66 19.86
C LEU A 50 6.61 -0.98 18.96
N LYS A 51 6.37 0.25 18.52
CA LYS A 51 7.32 1.01 17.68
C LYS A 51 8.74 1.13 18.28
N PRO A 52 8.92 1.51 19.58
CA PRO A 52 10.26 1.52 20.18
C PRO A 52 10.94 0.15 20.21
N LYS A 53 10.18 -0.93 20.44
CA LYS A 53 10.70 -2.29 20.42
C LYS A 53 11.17 -2.69 19.01
N ALA A 54 10.38 -2.37 17.97
CA ALA A 54 10.75 -2.60 16.58
C ALA A 54 12.02 -1.85 16.18
N ARG A 55 12.19 -0.61 16.64
CA ARG A 55 13.42 0.17 16.45
C ARG A 55 14.61 -0.47 17.14
N ALA A 56 14.48 -0.84 18.41
CA ALA A 56 15.55 -1.50 19.17
C ALA A 56 15.96 -2.84 18.54
N ALA A 57 14.98 -3.55 17.94
CA ALA A 57 15.24 -4.77 17.18
C ALA A 57 15.85 -4.52 15.78
N GLY A 58 16.07 -3.26 15.35
CA GLY A 58 16.58 -2.93 14.03
C GLY A 58 15.64 -3.32 12.88
N LEU A 59 14.32 -3.24 13.12
CA LEU A 59 13.26 -3.58 12.17
C LEU A 59 12.48 -2.34 11.73
N TRP A 60 13.14 -1.19 11.62
CA TRP A 60 12.52 0.09 11.31
C TRP A 60 12.88 0.59 9.91
N ASN A 61 11.91 1.19 9.18
CA ASN A 61 12.12 1.75 7.84
C ASN A 61 12.73 0.77 6.82
N LEU A 62 12.39 -0.50 6.88
CA LEU A 62 12.98 -1.54 6.02
C LEU A 62 12.70 -1.36 4.53
N PHE A 63 11.71 -0.53 4.17
CA PHE A 63 11.20 -0.37 2.80
C PHE A 63 12.04 0.55 1.91
N LEU A 64 12.84 1.47 2.48
CA LEU A 64 13.62 2.43 1.69
C LEU A 64 14.88 1.78 1.13
N PRO A 65 14.97 1.60 -0.21
CA PRO A 65 16.16 1.03 -0.82
C PRO A 65 17.29 2.06 -0.86
N GLU A 66 18.52 1.59 -0.65
CA GLU A 66 19.78 2.29 -0.93
C GLU A 66 19.89 3.71 -0.37
N SER A 67 19.09 4.10 0.61
CA SER A 67 19.10 5.47 1.12
C SER A 67 19.78 5.56 2.48
N GLU A 68 20.38 6.71 2.76
CA GLU A 68 20.86 7.14 4.10
C GLU A 68 19.74 7.07 5.17
N HIS A 69 18.50 6.92 4.75
CA HIS A 69 17.30 6.94 5.59
C HIS A 69 16.65 5.56 5.78
N GLY A 70 17.09 4.54 5.03
CA GLY A 70 16.52 3.19 5.04
C GLY A 70 17.50 2.13 5.53
N ALA A 71 17.04 0.87 5.54
CA ALA A 71 17.87 -0.29 5.92
C ALA A 71 18.85 -0.75 4.83
N GLY A 72 18.91 -0.04 3.69
CA GLY A 72 19.75 -0.41 2.55
C GLY A 72 19.35 -1.75 1.94
N LEU A 73 18.05 -2.04 1.87
CA LEU A 73 17.50 -3.22 1.23
C LEU A 73 17.01 -2.88 -0.16
N THR A 74 17.31 -3.72 -1.13
CA THR A 74 16.66 -3.68 -2.43
C THR A 74 15.18 -4.09 -2.32
N ASN A 75 14.36 -3.84 -3.36
CA ASN A 75 12.97 -4.30 -3.38
C ASN A 75 12.89 -5.83 -3.26
N LEU A 76 13.82 -6.56 -3.88
CA LEU A 76 13.90 -8.01 -3.80
C LEU A 76 14.22 -8.49 -2.38
N GLU A 77 15.14 -7.83 -1.68
CA GLU A 77 15.49 -8.14 -0.29
C GLU A 77 14.37 -7.78 0.69
N TYR A 78 13.64 -6.70 0.42
CA TYR A 78 12.50 -6.27 1.23
C TYR A 78 11.24 -7.15 1.03
N ALA A 79 11.09 -7.79 -0.13
CA ALA A 79 9.91 -8.57 -0.50
C ALA A 79 9.47 -9.59 0.56
N PRO A 80 10.34 -10.51 1.03
CA PRO A 80 9.95 -11.50 2.03
C PRO A 80 9.65 -10.89 3.40
N LEU A 81 10.22 -9.75 3.74
CA LEU A 81 9.95 -9.04 4.99
C LEU A 81 8.58 -8.36 4.93
N CYS A 82 8.27 -7.72 3.80
CA CYS A 82 6.98 -7.11 3.55
C CYS A 82 5.85 -8.15 3.55
N GLU A 83 6.11 -9.36 3.03
CA GLU A 83 5.19 -10.49 3.08
C GLU A 83 4.90 -10.90 4.54
N ILE A 84 5.93 -11.02 5.39
CA ILE A 84 5.76 -11.37 6.81
C ILE A 84 4.91 -10.31 7.52
N MET A 85 5.23 -9.02 7.36
CA MET A 85 4.45 -7.93 7.94
C MET A 85 3.00 -7.90 7.43
N GLY A 86 2.79 -8.27 6.16
CA GLY A 86 1.48 -8.27 5.52
C GLY A 86 0.47 -9.28 6.10
N ARG A 87 0.92 -10.24 6.92
CA ARG A 87 0.06 -11.24 7.58
C ARG A 87 -0.97 -10.58 8.52
N VAL A 88 -0.61 -9.46 9.16
CA VAL A 88 -1.48 -8.67 10.04
C VAL A 88 -1.57 -7.25 9.48
N HIS A 89 -2.79 -6.75 9.24
CA HIS A 89 -3.01 -5.51 8.46
C HIS A 89 -2.40 -4.26 9.09
N TRP A 90 -2.30 -4.17 10.42
CA TRP A 90 -1.72 -3.04 11.15
C TRP A 90 -0.22 -3.21 11.45
N ALA A 91 0.32 -4.42 11.37
CA ALA A 91 1.72 -4.70 11.69
C ALA A 91 2.73 -3.84 10.90
N PRO A 92 2.54 -3.54 9.59
CA PRO A 92 3.48 -2.68 8.86
C PRO A 92 3.68 -1.30 9.52
N GLU A 93 2.71 -0.76 10.26
CA GLU A 93 2.85 0.51 10.96
C GLU A 93 3.83 0.42 12.13
N VAL A 94 3.88 -0.69 12.84
CA VAL A 94 4.82 -0.93 13.95
C VAL A 94 6.27 -0.80 13.47
N PHE A 95 6.54 -1.12 12.22
CA PHE A 95 7.86 -1.06 11.59
C PHE A 95 8.08 0.21 10.74
N ASN A 96 7.14 1.16 10.78
CA ASN A 96 7.09 2.33 9.90
C ASN A 96 7.15 1.98 8.41
N CYS A 97 6.52 0.88 8.03
CA CYS A 97 6.49 0.33 6.68
C CYS A 97 5.07 0.32 6.06
N SER A 98 4.14 1.11 6.62
CA SER A 98 2.76 1.16 6.12
C SER A 98 2.56 2.16 4.99
N ALA A 99 1.61 1.87 4.09
CA ALA A 99 1.14 2.83 3.11
C ALA A 99 0.11 3.78 3.76
N PRO A 100 0.00 5.04 3.29
CA PRO A 100 0.69 5.65 2.15
C PRO A 100 2.08 6.23 2.49
N ASP A 101 2.48 6.24 3.77
CA ASP A 101 3.69 6.92 4.23
C ASP A 101 4.95 6.43 3.53
N THR A 102 5.09 5.12 3.29
CA THR A 102 6.24 4.58 2.56
C THR A 102 6.42 5.24 1.20
N GLY A 103 5.35 5.31 0.39
CA GLY A 103 5.41 5.96 -0.92
C GLY A 103 5.60 7.47 -0.83
N ASN A 104 5.07 8.12 0.20
CA ASN A 104 5.22 9.56 0.40
C ASN A 104 6.64 9.90 0.89
N MET A 105 7.24 9.08 1.75
CA MET A 105 8.65 9.20 2.14
C MET A 105 9.59 9.02 0.94
N GLU A 106 9.32 8.06 0.05
CA GLU A 106 10.08 7.90 -1.19
C GLU A 106 9.99 9.13 -2.10
N VAL A 107 8.80 9.74 -2.22
CA VAL A 107 8.62 10.99 -2.98
C VAL A 107 9.47 12.11 -2.38
N LEU A 108 9.42 12.30 -1.06
CA LEU A 108 10.18 13.34 -0.37
C LEU A 108 11.69 13.07 -0.44
N ALA A 109 12.13 11.82 -0.31
CA ALA A 109 13.54 11.45 -0.43
C ALA A 109 14.11 11.77 -1.82
N ARG A 110 13.34 11.48 -2.89
CA ARG A 110 13.77 11.65 -4.28
C ARG A 110 13.60 13.07 -4.80
N TYR A 111 12.49 13.72 -4.49
CA TYR A 111 12.06 14.96 -5.15
C TYR A 111 11.95 16.14 -4.20
N GLY A 112 12.06 15.92 -2.89
CA GLY A 112 12.01 16.98 -1.90
C GLY A 112 13.29 17.81 -1.86
N THR A 113 13.16 19.12 -1.63
CA THR A 113 14.28 20.00 -1.30
C THR A 113 14.85 19.65 0.08
N PRO A 114 16.04 20.15 0.46
CA PRO A 114 16.56 19.98 1.82
C PRO A 114 15.56 20.43 2.90
N GLU A 115 14.86 21.55 2.68
CA GLU A 115 13.83 22.08 3.58
C GLU A 115 12.63 21.13 3.69
N HIS A 116 12.17 20.56 2.56
CA HIS A 116 11.11 19.56 2.55
C HIS A 116 11.50 18.31 3.33
N LYS A 117 12.75 17.84 3.14
CA LYS A 117 13.26 16.66 3.85
C LYS A 117 13.32 16.93 5.36
N LYS A 118 13.91 18.05 5.77
CA LYS A 118 14.00 18.43 7.18
C LYS A 118 12.63 18.59 7.83
N ARG A 119 11.70 19.25 7.13
CA ARG A 119 10.38 19.59 7.71
C ARG A 119 9.42 18.40 7.75
N TRP A 120 9.47 17.52 6.72
CA TRP A 120 8.46 16.50 6.53
C TRP A 120 9.01 15.08 6.47
N LEU A 121 10.13 14.84 5.79
CA LEU A 121 10.68 13.49 5.68
C LEU A 121 11.25 13.01 7.01
N GLU A 122 12.04 13.81 7.70
CA GLU A 122 12.62 13.43 8.99
C GLU A 122 11.56 13.02 10.02
N PRO A 123 10.47 13.82 10.27
CA PRO A 123 9.41 13.40 11.19
C PRO A 123 8.61 12.18 10.70
N LEU A 124 8.48 11.96 9.39
CA LEU A 124 7.88 10.72 8.84
C LEU A 124 8.79 9.51 9.09
N LEU A 125 10.09 9.65 8.89
CA LEU A 125 11.08 8.59 9.14
C LEU A 125 11.15 8.21 10.63
N THR A 126 10.96 9.19 11.52
CA THR A 126 10.84 8.90 12.96
C THR A 126 9.46 8.38 13.36
N GLY A 127 8.46 8.41 12.47
CA GLY A 127 7.10 8.01 12.77
C GLY A 127 6.37 8.96 13.72
N GLU A 128 6.87 10.19 13.91
CA GLU A 128 6.23 11.25 14.71
C GLU A 128 4.97 11.76 14.03
N ILE A 129 5.02 11.92 12.71
CA ILE A 129 3.87 12.32 11.90
C ILE A 129 3.51 11.25 10.87
N ARG A 130 2.30 11.38 10.32
CA ARG A 130 1.79 10.61 9.20
C ARG A 130 1.49 11.53 8.01
N SER A 131 1.19 10.93 6.88
CA SER A 131 0.89 11.65 5.64
C SER A 131 -0.25 11.01 4.87
N CYS A 132 -0.82 11.74 3.89
CA CYS A 132 -1.74 11.19 2.92
C CYS A 132 -1.35 11.58 1.49
N PHE A 133 -1.93 10.87 0.52
CA PHE A 133 -1.72 11.14 -0.91
C PHE A 133 -3.04 11.55 -1.55
N ALA A 134 -3.18 12.83 -1.89
CA ALA A 134 -4.41 13.46 -2.35
C ALA A 134 -4.42 13.56 -3.88
N MET A 135 -4.71 12.44 -4.56
CA MET A 135 -4.73 12.35 -6.02
C MET A 135 -6.15 12.15 -6.56
N THR A 136 -6.84 11.12 -6.08
CA THR A 136 -8.13 10.67 -6.60
C THR A 136 -9.26 11.67 -6.32
N GLU A 137 -10.15 11.87 -7.30
CA GLU A 137 -11.28 12.80 -7.22
C GLU A 137 -12.61 12.06 -7.38
N PRO A 138 -13.69 12.46 -6.67
CA PRO A 138 -14.99 11.84 -6.82
C PRO A 138 -15.70 12.20 -8.14
N GLY A 139 -15.39 13.36 -8.73
CA GLY A 139 -16.07 13.90 -9.91
C GLY A 139 -15.57 13.35 -11.24
N VAL A 140 -14.40 12.70 -11.27
CA VAL A 140 -13.75 12.23 -12.51
C VAL A 140 -13.18 10.83 -12.39
N ALA A 141 -13.01 10.15 -13.52
CA ALA A 141 -12.35 8.84 -13.57
C ALA A 141 -10.83 9.01 -13.38
N SER A 142 -10.38 9.09 -12.12
CA SER A 142 -8.98 9.37 -11.74
C SER A 142 -8.02 8.23 -12.04
N SER A 143 -8.49 7.06 -12.48
CA SER A 143 -7.66 5.98 -13.02
C SER A 143 -6.93 6.42 -14.31
N ASP A 144 -7.51 7.34 -15.08
CA ASP A 144 -6.78 8.19 -16.01
C ASP A 144 -6.37 9.48 -15.29
N ALA A 145 -5.13 9.54 -14.84
CA ALA A 145 -4.61 10.69 -14.10
C ALA A 145 -4.66 12.01 -14.87
N THR A 146 -4.85 11.98 -16.18
CA THR A 146 -5.02 13.19 -17.00
C THR A 146 -6.40 13.82 -16.86
N ASN A 147 -7.37 13.10 -16.27
CA ASN A 147 -8.71 13.62 -15.97
C ASN A 147 -8.79 14.44 -14.67
N ILE A 148 -7.73 14.47 -13.86
CA ILE A 148 -7.72 15.23 -12.61
C ILE A 148 -7.99 16.70 -12.89
N GLU A 149 -8.98 17.29 -12.20
CA GLU A 149 -9.47 18.66 -12.42
C GLU A 149 -9.12 19.63 -11.29
N ALA A 150 -8.83 19.13 -10.09
CA ALA A 150 -8.39 19.99 -8.99
C ALA A 150 -7.24 20.89 -9.44
N SER A 151 -7.31 22.18 -9.11
CA SER A 151 -6.41 23.20 -9.64
C SER A 151 -5.29 23.58 -8.68
N ILE A 152 -4.15 23.96 -9.26
CA ILE A 152 -3.01 24.57 -8.58
C ILE A 152 -2.66 25.83 -9.39
N VAL A 153 -3.06 27.00 -8.91
CA VAL A 153 -2.91 28.28 -9.64
C VAL A 153 -1.84 29.12 -8.97
N ARG A 154 -0.84 29.58 -9.74
CA ARG A 154 0.22 30.46 -9.25
C ARG A 154 -0.35 31.83 -8.89
N ASP A 155 -0.03 32.33 -7.69
CA ASP A 155 -0.35 33.66 -7.23
C ASP A 155 0.87 34.26 -6.49
N GLY A 156 1.70 34.96 -7.23
CA GLY A 156 2.95 35.53 -6.75
C GLY A 156 3.94 34.47 -6.26
N ASP A 157 4.30 34.53 -4.99
CA ASP A 157 5.16 33.57 -4.28
C ASP A 157 4.41 32.41 -3.63
N HIS A 158 3.12 32.25 -3.94
CA HIS A 158 2.25 31.20 -3.46
C HIS A 158 1.57 30.45 -4.60
N TYR A 159 0.92 29.34 -4.26
CA TYR A 159 -0.11 28.67 -5.05
C TYR A 159 -1.43 28.64 -4.31
N VAL A 160 -2.52 28.86 -5.03
CA VAL A 160 -3.89 28.70 -4.57
C VAL A 160 -4.42 27.38 -5.12
N ILE A 161 -4.92 26.52 -4.23
CA ILE A 161 -5.34 25.17 -4.51
C ILE A 161 -6.84 25.06 -4.29
N ASN A 162 -7.56 24.53 -5.28
CA ASN A 162 -8.98 24.25 -5.21
C ASN A 162 -9.29 22.87 -5.76
N GLY A 163 -10.18 22.14 -5.07
CA GLY A 163 -10.64 20.83 -5.51
C GLY A 163 -11.16 19.96 -4.38
N ARG A 164 -11.64 18.78 -4.74
CA ARG A 164 -12.14 17.78 -3.82
C ARG A 164 -11.45 16.45 -4.08
N LYS A 165 -10.82 15.91 -3.07
CA LYS A 165 -10.12 14.62 -3.12
C LYS A 165 -10.82 13.61 -2.24
N TRP A 166 -10.78 12.34 -2.62
CA TRP A 166 -11.27 11.26 -1.78
C TRP A 166 -10.29 10.07 -1.80
N TRP A 167 -10.57 9.08 -0.98
CA TRP A 167 -9.64 7.95 -0.76
C TRP A 167 -8.22 8.42 -0.41
N SER A 168 -8.13 9.56 0.26
CA SER A 168 -6.88 10.04 0.85
C SER A 168 -6.61 9.23 2.13
N SER A 169 -6.08 8.02 1.93
CA SER A 169 -5.79 7.08 3.01
C SER A 169 -4.78 7.66 4.00
N GLY A 170 -4.99 7.43 5.29
CA GLY A 170 -4.22 8.04 6.37
C GLY A 170 -4.71 9.42 6.78
N GLY A 171 -5.60 10.04 6.00
CA GLY A 171 -6.10 11.39 6.31
C GLY A 171 -7.03 11.48 7.52
N GLY A 172 -7.51 10.35 8.06
CA GLY A 172 -8.29 10.31 9.29
C GLY A 172 -7.44 10.33 10.56
N ASP A 173 -6.17 10.00 10.46
CA ASP A 173 -5.26 9.94 11.57
C ASP A 173 -4.89 11.35 12.06
N PRO A 174 -5.00 11.67 13.36
CA PRO A 174 -4.64 13.00 13.90
C PRO A 174 -3.16 13.35 13.73
N ARG A 175 -2.31 12.35 13.52
CA ARG A 175 -0.89 12.52 13.20
C ARG A 175 -0.65 12.85 11.71
N CYS A 176 -1.65 12.77 10.83
CA CYS A 176 -1.52 13.16 9.43
C CYS A 176 -1.32 14.67 9.34
N LYS A 177 -0.08 15.10 9.09
CA LYS A 177 0.29 16.53 9.06
C LYS A 177 0.52 17.07 7.67
N ILE A 178 0.69 16.20 6.66
CA ILE A 178 1.03 16.61 5.30
C ILE A 178 0.29 15.76 4.25
N ALA A 179 -0.28 16.43 3.25
CA ALA A 179 -0.77 15.82 2.03
C ALA A 179 0.18 16.09 0.87
N ILE A 180 0.46 15.06 0.05
CA ILE A 180 1.01 15.27 -1.30
C ILE A 180 -0.19 15.41 -2.23
N PHE A 181 -0.44 16.64 -2.68
CA PHE A 181 -1.59 16.98 -3.51
C PHE A 181 -1.22 17.01 -4.99
N MET A 182 -2.00 16.33 -5.83
CA MET A 182 -1.87 16.38 -7.28
C MET A 182 -3.01 17.20 -7.88
N GLY A 183 -2.66 18.20 -8.70
CA GLY A 183 -3.65 19.06 -9.37
C GLY A 183 -3.14 19.63 -10.67
N LYS A 184 -4.04 20.22 -11.44
CA LYS A 184 -3.79 20.83 -12.75
C LYS A 184 -3.20 22.22 -12.57
N SER A 185 -1.96 22.42 -13.01
CA SER A 185 -1.24 23.71 -12.95
C SER A 185 -1.05 24.35 -14.31
N ASN A 186 -1.05 23.56 -15.39
CA ASN A 186 -0.84 24.02 -16.76
C ASN A 186 -1.89 23.41 -17.73
N PRO A 187 -3.16 23.89 -17.72
CA PRO A 187 -4.23 23.30 -18.52
C PRO A 187 -3.97 23.28 -20.03
N SER A 188 -3.19 24.23 -20.54
CA SER A 188 -2.84 24.36 -21.98
C SER A 188 -1.57 23.60 -22.37
N GLY A 189 -0.87 23.01 -21.42
CA GLY A 189 0.35 22.23 -21.67
C GLY A 189 0.08 20.85 -22.31
N PRO A 190 1.15 20.16 -22.71
CA PRO A 190 1.05 18.78 -23.17
C PRO A 190 0.35 17.89 -22.13
N ARG A 191 -0.46 16.91 -22.58
CA ARG A 191 -1.32 16.07 -21.74
C ARG A 191 -0.67 15.56 -20.44
N HIS A 192 0.57 15.08 -20.50
CA HIS A 192 1.29 14.55 -19.33
C HIS A 192 2.09 15.61 -18.56
N GLN A 193 2.00 16.89 -18.94
CA GLN A 193 2.66 18.03 -18.29
C GLN A 193 1.64 19.04 -17.75
N GLN A 194 0.38 18.69 -17.69
CA GLN A 194 -0.67 19.58 -17.16
C GLN A 194 -0.74 19.59 -15.63
N HIS A 195 -0.22 18.56 -14.97
CA HIS A 195 -0.38 18.35 -13.53
C HIS A 195 0.93 18.52 -12.78
N SER A 196 0.83 19.09 -11.59
CA SER A 196 1.92 19.25 -10.63
C SER A 196 1.59 18.53 -9.32
N MET A 197 2.61 18.30 -8.51
CA MET A 197 2.45 17.87 -7.12
C MET A 197 2.99 18.91 -6.17
N ILE A 198 2.24 19.18 -5.10
CA ILE A 198 2.57 20.18 -4.11
C ILE A 198 2.30 19.68 -2.70
N LEU A 199 3.14 20.08 -1.76
CA LEU A 199 2.98 19.75 -0.35
C LEU A 199 1.96 20.68 0.30
N VAL A 200 0.92 20.11 0.91
CA VAL A 200 -0.14 20.87 1.60
C VAL A 200 -0.19 20.41 3.05
N PRO A 201 0.22 21.26 4.02
CA PRO A 201 -0.02 20.98 5.44
C PRO A 201 -1.51 20.82 5.72
N MET A 202 -1.88 19.80 6.49
CA MET A 202 -3.29 19.46 6.72
C MET A 202 -4.04 20.50 7.59
N ASP A 203 -3.31 21.35 8.30
CA ASP A 203 -3.83 22.47 9.10
C ASP A 203 -3.92 23.79 8.32
N THR A 204 -3.63 23.80 7.03
CA THR A 204 -3.73 25.00 6.19
C THR A 204 -5.19 25.44 6.09
N PRO A 205 -5.50 26.75 6.28
CA PRO A 205 -6.86 27.27 6.08
C PRO A 205 -7.44 26.87 4.73
N GLY A 206 -8.69 26.40 4.71
CA GLY A 206 -9.35 25.90 3.50
C GLY A 206 -9.22 24.39 3.27
N VAL A 207 -8.37 23.69 4.02
CA VAL A 207 -8.34 22.21 4.04
C VAL A 207 -9.40 21.71 5.01
N LYS A 208 -10.33 20.89 4.53
CA LYS A 208 -11.40 20.34 5.36
C LYS A 208 -11.64 18.87 5.06
N ILE A 209 -11.51 18.02 6.08
CA ILE A 209 -11.97 16.63 6.01
C ILE A 209 -13.49 16.63 6.10
N GLU A 210 -14.16 16.18 5.02
CA GLU A 210 -15.62 16.15 4.95
C GLU A 210 -16.19 14.90 5.62
N ARG A 211 -15.59 13.77 5.37
CA ARG A 211 -15.96 12.47 5.94
C ARG A 211 -14.84 11.45 5.79
N LEU A 212 -15.01 10.34 6.48
CA LEU A 212 -14.17 9.15 6.32
C LEU A 212 -14.99 8.06 5.63
N LEU A 213 -14.39 7.45 4.60
CA LEU A 213 -15.02 6.42 3.77
C LEU A 213 -14.76 5.04 4.36
N SER A 214 -15.74 4.15 4.25
CA SER A 214 -15.58 2.76 4.66
C SER A 214 -15.47 1.82 3.46
N VAL A 215 -14.77 0.71 3.65
CA VAL A 215 -14.65 -0.41 2.71
C VAL A 215 -15.54 -1.53 3.19
N PHE A 216 -16.69 -1.76 2.56
CA PHE A 216 -17.68 -2.75 3.00
C PHE A 216 -18.08 -2.63 4.48
N GLY A 217 -18.08 -1.42 5.03
CA GLY A 217 -18.37 -1.14 6.43
C GLY A 217 -17.14 -1.02 7.33
N TYR A 218 -15.96 -1.45 6.91
CA TYR A 218 -14.69 -1.25 7.64
C TYR A 218 -14.12 0.14 7.34
N ASP A 219 -13.94 0.98 8.35
CA ASP A 219 -13.43 2.35 8.20
C ASP A 219 -11.92 2.50 8.44
N HIS A 220 -11.28 1.42 8.89
CA HIS A 220 -9.84 1.34 9.15
C HIS A 220 -9.32 2.42 10.11
N ALA A 221 -10.10 2.75 11.15
CA ALA A 221 -9.66 3.68 12.18
C ALA A 221 -8.36 3.20 12.89
N PRO A 222 -7.47 4.12 13.29
CA PRO A 222 -7.52 5.59 13.14
C PRO A 222 -7.04 6.08 11.76
N HIS A 223 -6.48 5.21 10.92
CA HIS A 223 -5.92 5.55 9.61
C HIS A 223 -6.95 6.23 8.69
N GLY A 224 -8.09 5.59 8.45
CA GLY A 224 -9.20 6.10 7.67
C GLY A 224 -8.89 6.39 6.20
N HIS A 225 -9.95 6.63 5.44
CA HIS A 225 -9.87 7.03 4.03
C HIS A 225 -10.63 8.35 3.88
N ALA A 226 -9.93 9.48 3.91
CA ALA A 226 -10.55 10.79 3.95
C ALA A 226 -11.08 11.24 2.59
N GLU A 227 -12.25 11.87 2.62
CA GLU A 227 -12.71 12.79 1.60
C GLU A 227 -12.40 14.20 2.08
N VAL A 228 -11.62 14.96 1.28
CA VAL A 228 -11.07 16.25 1.67
C VAL A 228 -11.41 17.29 0.63
N THR A 229 -11.97 18.43 1.07
CA THR A 229 -12.15 19.64 0.26
C THR A 229 -10.98 20.59 0.48
N TYR A 230 -10.49 21.15 -0.59
CA TYR A 230 -9.49 22.22 -0.64
C TYR A 230 -10.15 23.42 -1.26
N GLN A 231 -10.36 24.48 -0.47
CA GLN A 231 -11.03 25.69 -0.90
C GLN A 231 -10.12 26.89 -0.65
N ASP A 232 -9.63 27.50 -1.73
CA ASP A 232 -8.71 28.64 -1.71
C ASP A 232 -7.50 28.42 -0.79
N VAL A 233 -7.02 27.16 -0.75
CA VAL A 233 -5.88 26.75 0.08
C VAL A 233 -4.62 27.39 -0.45
N ARG A 234 -4.00 28.24 0.35
CA ARG A 234 -2.83 29.02 -0.03
C ARG A 234 -1.57 28.43 0.60
N VAL A 235 -0.63 28.01 -0.22
CA VAL A 235 0.67 27.46 0.21
C VAL A 235 1.82 28.15 -0.48
N PRO A 236 3.02 28.25 0.14
CA PRO A 236 4.20 28.82 -0.47
C PRO A 236 4.59 28.10 -1.77
N ALA A 237 5.07 28.85 -2.74
CA ALA A 237 5.52 28.26 -4.01
C ALA A 237 6.68 27.26 -3.83
N SER A 238 7.46 27.41 -2.77
CA SER A 238 8.52 26.48 -2.38
C SER A 238 8.01 25.08 -2.01
N ASN A 239 6.70 24.91 -1.75
CA ASN A 239 6.10 23.59 -1.48
C ASN A 239 5.91 22.74 -2.75
N LEU A 240 6.16 23.29 -3.93
CA LEU A 240 6.07 22.55 -5.19
C LEU A 240 7.18 21.49 -5.28
N LEU A 241 6.80 20.27 -5.64
CA LEU A 241 7.75 19.18 -5.82
C LEU A 241 8.27 19.13 -7.26
N LEU A 242 9.59 19.06 -7.44
CA LEU A 242 10.31 18.90 -8.70
C LEU A 242 10.10 20.01 -9.75
N GLY A 243 8.95 20.69 -9.77
CA GLY A 243 8.60 21.76 -10.70
C GLY A 243 7.21 21.61 -11.31
N GLU A 244 6.74 22.67 -11.98
CA GLU A 244 5.43 22.66 -12.64
C GLU A 244 5.39 21.66 -13.79
N GLY A 245 4.23 21.01 -13.97
CA GLY A 245 3.98 20.04 -15.04
C GLY A 245 4.64 18.69 -14.81
N ARG A 246 5.29 18.44 -13.68
CA ARG A 246 6.01 17.18 -13.40
C ARG A 246 5.27 16.22 -12.45
N GLY A 247 4.00 16.50 -12.18
CA GLY A 247 3.19 15.67 -11.28
C GLY A 247 3.00 14.23 -11.77
N PHE A 248 2.86 14.03 -13.09
CA PHE A 248 2.74 12.70 -13.68
C PHE A 248 4.02 11.87 -13.52
N GLU A 249 5.19 12.48 -13.69
CA GLU A 249 6.49 11.84 -13.47
C GLU A 249 6.65 11.37 -12.03
N ILE A 250 6.31 12.24 -11.06
CA ILE A 250 6.34 11.90 -9.63
C ILE A 250 5.38 10.76 -9.32
N ALA A 251 4.15 10.81 -9.87
CA ALA A 251 3.16 9.74 -9.70
C ALA A 251 3.69 8.38 -10.17
N GLN A 252 4.31 8.31 -11.34
CA GLN A 252 4.88 7.06 -11.86
C GLN A 252 6.05 6.57 -11.01
N GLY A 253 6.91 7.47 -10.53
CA GLY A 253 8.03 7.14 -9.64
C GLY A 253 7.58 6.55 -8.29
N ARG A 254 6.48 7.07 -7.73
CA ARG A 254 5.87 6.62 -6.47
C ARG A 254 5.12 5.30 -6.61
N LEU A 255 4.29 5.19 -7.65
CA LEU A 255 3.38 4.06 -7.81
C LEU A 255 4.09 2.75 -8.18
N GLY A 256 5.28 2.79 -8.78
CA GLY A 256 6.04 1.60 -9.14
C GLY A 256 6.37 0.72 -7.92
N PRO A 257 7.20 1.20 -6.99
CA PRO A 257 7.53 0.47 -5.75
C PRO A 257 6.29 0.19 -4.89
N GLY A 258 5.40 1.16 -4.72
CA GLY A 258 4.17 1.02 -3.94
C GLY A 258 3.30 -0.16 -4.39
N ARG A 259 3.16 -0.39 -5.69
CA ARG A 259 2.45 -1.54 -6.26
C ARG A 259 3.09 -2.87 -5.87
N ILE A 260 4.42 -2.94 -5.91
CA ILE A 260 5.17 -4.14 -5.52
C ILE A 260 4.92 -4.41 -4.03
N HIS A 261 5.06 -3.40 -3.16
CA HIS A 261 4.84 -3.54 -1.71
C HIS A 261 3.41 -4.00 -1.38
N HIS A 262 2.39 -3.47 -2.05
CA HIS A 262 1.01 -3.96 -1.88
C HIS A 262 0.88 -5.43 -2.26
N CYS A 263 1.47 -5.85 -3.38
CA CYS A 263 1.43 -7.25 -3.82
C CYS A 263 2.15 -8.18 -2.84
N MET A 264 3.30 -7.75 -2.28
CA MET A 264 4.03 -8.50 -1.26
C MET A 264 3.17 -8.73 -0.01
N ARG A 265 2.53 -7.68 0.52
CA ARG A 265 1.62 -7.81 1.67
C ARG A 265 0.46 -8.76 1.40
N LEU A 266 -0.10 -8.73 0.20
CA LEU A 266 -1.19 -9.63 -0.20
C LEU A 266 -0.77 -11.11 -0.21
N ILE A 267 0.48 -11.43 -0.55
CA ILE A 267 1.00 -12.79 -0.43
C ILE A 267 0.99 -13.22 1.05
N GLY A 268 1.41 -12.35 1.97
CA GLY A 268 1.37 -12.61 3.41
C GLY A 268 -0.04 -12.86 3.95
N VAL A 269 -1.02 -12.07 3.51
CA VAL A 269 -2.44 -12.28 3.83
C VAL A 269 -2.93 -13.65 3.33
N ALA A 270 -2.59 -14.00 2.08
CA ALA A 270 -2.98 -15.29 1.48
C ALA A 270 -2.35 -16.47 2.22
N GLU A 271 -1.07 -16.38 2.62
CA GLU A 271 -0.40 -17.38 3.45
C GLU A 271 -1.13 -17.59 4.77
N ARG A 272 -1.42 -16.52 5.49
CA ARG A 272 -2.15 -16.60 6.76
C ARG A 272 -3.53 -17.22 6.60
N ALA A 273 -4.25 -16.87 5.52
CA ALA A 273 -5.55 -17.44 5.22
C ALA A 273 -5.47 -18.94 4.94
N LEU A 274 -4.47 -19.40 4.17
CA LEU A 274 -4.22 -20.81 3.90
C LEU A 274 -3.90 -21.59 5.18
N GLU A 275 -3.00 -21.07 6.01
CA GLU A 275 -2.66 -21.70 7.31
C GLU A 275 -3.88 -21.81 8.22
N THR A 276 -4.71 -20.76 8.28
CA THR A 276 -5.94 -20.74 9.08
C THR A 276 -6.96 -21.73 8.54
N MET A 277 -7.08 -21.86 7.21
CA MET A 277 -7.91 -22.87 6.57
C MET A 277 -7.43 -24.29 6.90
N CYS A 278 -6.12 -24.55 6.90
CA CYS A 278 -5.55 -25.86 7.26
C CYS A 278 -5.84 -26.21 8.73
N ARG A 279 -5.63 -25.25 9.67
CA ARG A 279 -5.97 -25.47 11.08
C ARG A 279 -7.46 -25.77 11.29
N ARG A 280 -8.33 -25.04 10.58
CA ARG A 280 -9.77 -25.30 10.61
C ARG A 280 -10.10 -26.69 10.06
N ALA A 281 -9.48 -27.07 8.96
CA ALA A 281 -9.69 -28.38 8.34
C ALA A 281 -9.34 -29.54 9.27
N ASP A 282 -8.23 -29.42 10.00
CA ASP A 282 -7.78 -30.48 10.93
C ASP A 282 -8.60 -30.55 12.23
N SER A 283 -9.12 -29.42 12.71
CA SER A 283 -9.85 -29.35 13.99
C SER A 283 -11.35 -29.61 13.86
N ARG A 284 -11.99 -29.29 12.72
CA ARG A 284 -13.45 -29.35 12.59
C ARG A 284 -13.94 -30.69 12.07
N VAL A 285 -14.88 -31.26 12.80
CA VAL A 285 -15.57 -32.51 12.40
C VAL A 285 -16.96 -32.18 11.84
N ALA A 286 -17.31 -32.75 10.70
CA ALA A 286 -18.63 -32.66 10.08
C ALA A 286 -18.96 -34.03 9.41
N PHE A 287 -20.19 -34.47 9.54
CA PHE A 287 -20.64 -35.76 9.00
C PHE A 287 -19.73 -36.95 9.42
N GLY A 288 -19.29 -36.93 10.69
CA GLY A 288 -18.53 -38.04 11.31
C GLY A 288 -17.04 -38.09 10.97
N LYS A 289 -16.50 -37.13 10.21
CA LYS A 289 -15.04 -37.05 9.87
C LYS A 289 -14.52 -35.63 9.86
N LYS A 290 -13.19 -35.47 9.95
CA LYS A 290 -12.54 -34.17 9.85
C LYS A 290 -12.80 -33.52 8.48
N LEU A 291 -12.87 -32.19 8.42
CA LEU A 291 -12.93 -31.47 7.14
C LEU A 291 -11.71 -31.77 6.26
N ALA A 292 -10.54 -31.99 6.87
CA ALA A 292 -9.32 -32.41 6.18
C ALA A 292 -9.44 -33.70 5.38
N GLU A 293 -10.45 -34.52 5.66
CA GLU A 293 -10.76 -35.77 4.94
C GLU A 293 -11.73 -35.54 3.76
N GLN A 294 -12.26 -34.33 3.60
CA GLN A 294 -13.16 -33.97 2.51
C GLN A 294 -12.37 -33.61 1.24
N GLY A 295 -12.67 -34.29 0.13
CA GLY A 295 -11.93 -34.12 -1.12
C GLY A 295 -11.96 -32.71 -1.69
N ALA A 296 -13.10 -32.00 -1.61
CA ALA A 296 -13.26 -30.64 -2.08
C ALA A 296 -12.32 -29.66 -1.34
N LEU A 297 -12.28 -29.73 0.02
CA LEU A 297 -11.42 -28.85 0.80
C LEU A 297 -9.92 -29.13 0.59
N ARG A 298 -9.54 -30.41 0.41
CA ARG A 298 -8.16 -30.77 0.07
C ARG A 298 -7.73 -30.19 -1.27
N LYS A 299 -8.63 -30.16 -2.25
CA LYS A 299 -8.39 -29.51 -3.53
C LYS A 299 -8.20 -28.00 -3.33
N ASP A 300 -9.06 -27.34 -2.57
CA ASP A 300 -8.98 -25.88 -2.30
C ASP A 300 -7.66 -25.51 -1.60
N ILE A 301 -7.19 -26.32 -0.66
CA ILE A 301 -5.88 -26.14 0.00
C ILE A 301 -4.74 -26.27 -1.01
N ALA A 302 -4.76 -27.29 -1.88
CA ALA A 302 -3.72 -27.50 -2.88
C ALA A 302 -3.69 -26.37 -3.93
N ASP A 303 -4.85 -25.99 -4.46
CA ASP A 303 -4.97 -24.88 -5.41
C ASP A 303 -4.49 -23.57 -4.80
N SER A 304 -4.81 -23.31 -3.53
CA SER A 304 -4.36 -22.12 -2.82
C SER A 304 -2.84 -22.06 -2.70
N ARG A 305 -2.18 -23.18 -2.37
CA ARG A 305 -0.72 -23.25 -2.34
C ARG A 305 -0.11 -22.97 -3.72
N ILE A 306 -0.62 -23.61 -4.76
CA ILE A 306 -0.15 -23.44 -6.14
C ILE A 306 -0.27 -21.97 -6.56
N GLU A 307 -1.42 -21.35 -6.35
CA GLU A 307 -1.68 -19.96 -6.72
C GLU A 307 -0.79 -18.97 -5.95
N ILE A 308 -0.56 -19.19 -4.65
CA ILE A 308 0.32 -18.36 -3.83
C ILE A 308 1.76 -18.42 -4.35
N GLU A 309 2.30 -19.61 -4.63
CA GLU A 309 3.67 -19.75 -5.14
C GLU A 309 3.85 -19.08 -6.51
N GLN A 310 2.89 -19.25 -7.43
CA GLN A 310 2.92 -18.58 -8.73
C GLN A 310 2.92 -17.05 -8.58
N ALA A 311 2.06 -16.52 -7.70
CA ALA A 311 1.98 -15.08 -7.44
C ALA A 311 3.26 -14.55 -6.78
N ARG A 312 3.80 -15.26 -5.78
CA ARG A 312 5.06 -14.91 -5.10
C ARG A 312 6.23 -14.82 -6.08
N LEU A 313 6.42 -15.85 -6.92
CA LEU A 313 7.50 -15.86 -7.89
C LEU A 313 7.39 -14.70 -8.89
N LEU A 314 6.18 -14.36 -9.33
CA LEU A 314 5.96 -13.21 -10.20
C LEU A 314 6.26 -11.88 -9.49
N VAL A 315 5.89 -11.74 -8.22
CA VAL A 315 6.19 -10.56 -7.39
C VAL A 315 7.71 -10.41 -7.19
N LEU A 316 8.41 -11.50 -6.88
CA LEU A 316 9.88 -11.48 -6.75
C LEU A 316 10.56 -11.12 -8.08
N LYS A 317 10.05 -11.61 -9.22
CA LYS A 317 10.55 -11.22 -10.55
C LYS A 317 10.36 -9.72 -10.79
N ALA A 318 9.20 -9.15 -10.44
CA ALA A 318 8.94 -7.73 -10.60
C ALA A 318 9.88 -6.89 -9.72
N ALA A 319 10.12 -7.30 -8.46
CA ALA A 319 11.06 -6.66 -7.56
C ALA A 319 12.50 -6.71 -8.10
N TYR A 320 12.96 -7.87 -8.55
CA TYR A 320 14.27 -8.04 -9.15
C TYR A 320 14.48 -7.13 -10.38
N LEU A 321 13.50 -7.07 -11.27
CA LEU A 321 13.59 -6.19 -12.46
C LEU A 321 13.55 -4.71 -12.07
N MET A 322 12.81 -4.34 -11.04
CA MET A 322 12.82 -2.98 -10.52
C MET A 322 14.22 -2.58 -10.05
N ASP A 323 14.91 -3.47 -9.33
CA ASP A 323 16.24 -3.22 -8.77
C ASP A 323 17.33 -3.20 -9.84
N THR A 324 17.26 -4.11 -10.81
CA THR A 324 18.33 -4.32 -11.79
C THR A 324 18.20 -3.52 -13.08
N ALA A 325 16.95 -3.18 -13.49
CA ALA A 325 16.67 -2.52 -14.76
C ALA A 325 15.75 -1.29 -14.63
N GLY A 326 15.24 -1.02 -13.43
CA GLY A 326 14.42 0.15 -13.09
C GLY A 326 12.95 0.03 -13.48
N ASN A 327 12.17 1.01 -13.04
CA ASN A 327 10.71 1.03 -13.12
C ASN A 327 10.17 0.86 -14.57
N LYS A 328 10.84 1.47 -15.55
CA LYS A 328 10.40 1.41 -16.96
C LYS A 328 10.52 -0.02 -17.52
N ALA A 329 11.59 -0.72 -17.20
CA ALA A 329 11.82 -2.09 -17.64
C ALA A 329 10.90 -3.08 -16.92
N ALA A 330 10.63 -2.88 -15.63
CA ALA A 330 9.75 -3.72 -14.81
C ALA A 330 8.25 -3.49 -15.06
N ARG A 331 7.87 -2.55 -15.95
CA ARG A 331 6.48 -2.10 -16.15
C ARG A 331 5.50 -3.24 -16.45
N ALA A 332 5.91 -4.22 -17.26
CA ALA A 332 5.05 -5.35 -17.60
C ALA A 332 4.77 -6.21 -16.37
N GLU A 333 5.80 -6.60 -15.67
CA GLU A 333 5.71 -7.43 -14.46
C GLU A 333 4.95 -6.72 -13.33
N ILE A 334 5.18 -5.43 -13.14
CA ILE A 334 4.41 -4.62 -12.18
C ILE A 334 2.92 -4.61 -12.53
N SER A 335 2.57 -4.51 -13.81
CA SER A 335 1.19 -4.60 -14.24
C SER A 335 0.60 -6.00 -14.02
N MET A 336 1.37 -7.05 -14.29
CA MET A 336 0.95 -8.44 -14.08
C MET A 336 0.68 -8.73 -12.61
N ILE A 337 1.59 -8.37 -11.69
CA ILE A 337 1.40 -8.63 -10.26
C ILE A 337 0.22 -7.89 -9.68
N LYS A 338 -0.08 -6.68 -10.16
CA LYS A 338 -1.24 -5.90 -9.72
C LYS A 338 -2.57 -6.54 -10.10
N VAL A 339 -2.60 -7.37 -11.13
CA VAL A 339 -3.77 -8.21 -11.45
C VAL A 339 -3.71 -9.52 -10.67
N VAL A 340 -2.57 -10.20 -10.64
CA VAL A 340 -2.45 -11.56 -10.10
C VAL A 340 -2.58 -11.57 -8.58
N ALA A 341 -1.77 -10.81 -7.84
CA ALA A 341 -1.69 -10.91 -6.39
C ALA A 341 -3.02 -10.60 -5.67
N PRO A 342 -3.77 -9.51 -5.99
CA PRO A 342 -5.06 -9.26 -5.34
C PRO A 342 -6.10 -10.34 -5.66
N ASN A 343 -6.11 -10.86 -6.88
CA ASN A 343 -7.06 -11.90 -7.29
C ASN A 343 -6.74 -13.24 -6.62
N VAL A 344 -5.47 -13.59 -6.44
CA VAL A 344 -5.05 -14.78 -5.68
C VAL A 344 -5.44 -14.64 -4.22
N ALA A 345 -5.09 -13.52 -3.57
CA ALA A 345 -5.43 -13.28 -2.17
C ALA A 345 -6.95 -13.40 -1.93
N LEU A 346 -7.77 -12.81 -2.80
CA LEU A 346 -9.22 -12.91 -2.70
C LEU A 346 -9.73 -14.34 -2.81
N ARG A 347 -9.22 -15.14 -3.76
CA ARG A 347 -9.64 -16.54 -3.90
C ARG A 347 -9.24 -17.39 -2.71
N VAL A 348 -8.03 -17.20 -2.19
CA VAL A 348 -7.56 -17.94 -1.01
C VAL A 348 -8.37 -17.57 0.24
N LEU A 349 -8.63 -16.27 0.43
CA LEU A 349 -9.49 -15.79 1.52
C LEU A 349 -10.92 -16.31 1.41
N ASP A 350 -11.51 -16.31 0.21
CA ASP A 350 -12.86 -16.83 -0.03
C ASP A 350 -12.96 -18.32 0.31
N ARG A 351 -11.99 -19.14 -0.12
CA ARG A 351 -11.91 -20.55 0.25
C ARG A 351 -11.77 -20.73 1.78
N ALA A 352 -10.96 -19.90 2.43
CA ALA A 352 -10.80 -19.93 3.88
C ALA A 352 -12.09 -19.54 4.61
N ILE A 353 -12.80 -18.50 4.15
CA ILE A 353 -14.13 -18.12 4.64
C ILE A 353 -15.09 -19.29 4.51
N GLN A 354 -15.16 -19.92 3.34
CA GLN A 354 -16.03 -21.08 3.10
C GLN A 354 -15.73 -22.23 4.04
N ALA A 355 -14.46 -22.54 4.30
CA ALA A 355 -14.03 -23.59 5.23
C ALA A 355 -14.41 -23.29 6.69
N HIS A 356 -14.53 -22.03 7.06
CA HIS A 356 -14.94 -21.62 8.41
C HIS A 356 -16.46 -21.54 8.57
N GLY A 357 -17.24 -21.49 7.46
CA GLY A 357 -18.68 -21.31 7.50
C GLY A 357 -19.04 -19.94 8.09
N ALA A 358 -20.07 -19.88 8.95
CA ALA A 358 -20.54 -18.62 9.53
C ALA A 358 -19.44 -17.84 10.31
N ALA A 359 -18.49 -18.54 10.95
CA ALA A 359 -17.36 -17.87 11.61
C ALA A 359 -16.45 -17.13 10.62
N GLY A 360 -16.38 -17.57 9.36
CA GLY A 360 -15.56 -16.94 8.33
C GLY A 360 -16.07 -15.56 7.89
N VAL A 361 -17.37 -15.28 8.09
CA VAL A 361 -17.99 -13.98 7.73
C VAL A 361 -18.23 -13.10 8.95
N SER A 362 -17.92 -13.57 10.15
CA SER A 362 -18.05 -12.83 11.40
C SER A 362 -16.72 -12.19 11.82
N GLN A 363 -16.77 -11.36 12.85
CA GLN A 363 -15.59 -10.77 13.49
C GLN A 363 -14.76 -11.78 14.31
N ASP A 364 -15.21 -13.03 14.47
CA ASP A 364 -14.46 -14.08 15.19
C ASP A 364 -13.19 -14.51 14.45
N THR A 365 -13.06 -14.10 13.18
CA THR A 365 -11.86 -14.30 12.36
C THR A 365 -11.50 -13.04 11.60
N PHE A 366 -10.22 -12.89 11.27
CA PHE A 366 -9.74 -11.78 10.44
C PHE A 366 -10.18 -11.87 8.97
N LEU A 367 -10.76 -13.00 8.54
CA LEU A 367 -10.93 -13.37 7.13
C LEU A 367 -11.83 -12.40 6.36
N ALA A 368 -12.98 -12.01 6.92
CA ALA A 368 -13.92 -11.10 6.27
C ALA A 368 -13.30 -9.70 6.07
N ALA A 369 -12.66 -9.14 7.10
CA ALA A 369 -11.98 -7.86 7.03
C ALA A 369 -10.80 -7.91 6.04
N ALA A 370 -10.01 -8.98 6.06
CA ALA A 370 -8.91 -9.19 5.13
C ALA A 370 -9.39 -9.32 3.68
N TRP A 371 -10.52 -9.99 3.44
CA TRP A 371 -11.14 -10.08 2.11
C TRP A 371 -11.59 -8.70 1.62
N ALA A 372 -12.29 -7.94 2.46
CA ALA A 372 -12.74 -6.59 2.15
C ALA A 372 -11.56 -5.67 1.80
N ASN A 373 -10.51 -5.68 2.61
CA ASN A 373 -9.30 -4.89 2.37
C ASN A 373 -8.58 -5.32 1.07
N SER A 374 -8.39 -6.63 0.86
CA SER A 374 -7.75 -7.16 -0.35
C SER A 374 -8.52 -6.79 -1.63
N ARG A 375 -9.86 -6.66 -1.55
CA ARG A 375 -10.72 -6.26 -2.69
C ARG A 375 -10.40 -4.84 -3.17
N THR A 376 -9.99 -3.94 -2.26
CA THR A 376 -9.63 -2.58 -2.63
C THR A 376 -8.41 -2.53 -3.55
N LEU A 377 -7.49 -3.47 -3.41
CA LEU A 377 -6.23 -3.51 -4.16
C LEU A 377 -6.39 -3.95 -5.62
N ARG A 378 -7.59 -4.36 -6.03
CA ARG A 378 -7.98 -4.46 -7.44
C ARG A 378 -8.38 -3.12 -8.05
N LEU A 379 -8.49 -2.05 -7.24
CA LEU A 379 -8.88 -0.70 -7.63
C LEU A 379 -7.76 0.32 -7.37
N ALA A 380 -7.18 0.29 -6.17
CA ALA A 380 -6.13 1.21 -5.75
C ALA A 380 -4.86 1.05 -6.62
N ASP A 381 -4.14 2.16 -6.83
CA ASP A 381 -2.92 2.22 -7.65
C ASP A 381 -3.11 1.75 -9.11
N GLY A 382 -4.33 1.91 -9.61
CA GLY A 382 -4.79 1.47 -10.93
C GLY A 382 -5.62 0.19 -10.86
N PRO A 383 -6.84 0.21 -11.41
CA PRO A 383 -7.71 -0.97 -11.46
C PRO A 383 -7.16 -2.05 -12.39
N ASP A 384 -7.67 -3.29 -12.24
CA ASP A 384 -7.30 -4.46 -13.04
C ASP A 384 -7.31 -4.15 -14.56
N GLU A 385 -8.28 -3.36 -15.02
CA GLU A 385 -8.48 -3.00 -16.44
C GLU A 385 -7.34 -2.15 -16.96
N VAL A 386 -6.85 -1.17 -16.19
CA VAL A 386 -5.70 -0.32 -16.56
C VAL A 386 -4.43 -1.17 -16.70
N HIS A 387 -4.23 -2.13 -15.81
CA HIS A 387 -3.07 -3.02 -15.85
C HIS A 387 -3.15 -4.01 -17.00
N ARG A 388 -4.34 -4.61 -17.26
CA ARG A 388 -4.55 -5.50 -18.42
C ARG A 388 -4.34 -4.77 -19.74
N GLU A 389 -4.85 -3.54 -19.88
CA GLU A 389 -4.61 -2.72 -21.06
C GLU A 389 -3.12 -2.41 -21.26
N ALA A 390 -2.40 -2.11 -20.17
CA ALA A 390 -0.95 -1.88 -20.24
C ALA A 390 -0.20 -3.12 -20.69
N ILE A 391 -0.56 -4.32 -20.22
CA ILE A 391 0.03 -5.60 -20.63
C ILE A 391 -0.27 -5.85 -22.11
N ALA A 392 -1.52 -5.71 -22.53
CA ALA A 392 -1.92 -5.94 -23.93
C ALA A 392 -1.16 -5.03 -24.90
N LYS A 393 -1.03 -3.74 -24.57
CA LYS A 393 -0.22 -2.81 -25.38
C LYS A 393 1.24 -3.24 -25.54
N ILE A 394 1.85 -3.74 -24.45
CA ILE A 394 3.22 -4.23 -24.48
C ILE A 394 3.33 -5.47 -25.40
N GLU A 395 2.39 -6.40 -25.30
CA GLU A 395 2.40 -7.61 -26.14
C GLU A 395 2.17 -7.28 -27.63
N PHE A 396 1.27 -6.37 -27.98
CA PHE A 396 1.13 -5.89 -29.36
C PHE A 396 2.42 -5.25 -29.88
N GLN A 397 3.12 -4.45 -29.07
CA GLN A 397 4.41 -3.86 -29.47
C GLN A 397 5.51 -4.91 -29.68
N ARG A 398 5.50 -6.01 -28.91
CA ARG A 398 6.44 -7.13 -29.05
C ARG A 398 6.16 -7.95 -30.31
N ALA A 399 4.87 -8.15 -30.63
CA ALA A 399 4.44 -8.95 -31.79
C ALA A 399 4.59 -8.20 -33.14
N THR A 400 4.64 -6.86 -33.12
CA THR A 400 4.79 -6.06 -34.34
C THR A 400 6.27 -5.99 -34.72
N PRO A 401 6.69 -6.49 -35.85
CA PRO A 401 8.09 -6.37 -36.32
C PRO A 401 8.45 -4.88 -36.39
N ARG A 402 9.56 -4.49 -35.76
CA ARG A 402 10.12 -3.14 -35.98
C ARG A 402 10.56 -3.13 -37.45
N THR A 403 9.86 -2.40 -38.33
CA THR A 403 10.34 -2.10 -39.65
C THR A 403 11.74 -1.48 -39.50
N PRO A 404 12.80 -2.07 -40.06
CA PRO A 404 14.10 -1.41 -40.01
C PRO A 404 13.97 -0.09 -40.76
N CYS A 405 14.35 1.02 -40.09
CA CYS A 405 14.56 2.33 -40.73
C CYS A 405 15.78 2.29 -41.65
#